data_3987a38c767eb9d0a9c2eb96d8559963
#
_entry.id   3987a38c767eb9d0a9c2eb96d8559963
#
_cell.length_a   1.000
_cell.length_b   1.000
_cell.length_c   1.000
_cell.angle_alpha   90.00
_cell.angle_beta   90.00
_cell.angle_gamma   90.00
#
_symmetry.space_group_name_H-M   'P 1'
#
loop_
_entity.id
_entity.type
_entity.pdbx_description
1 polymer ?
#
loop_
_entity_poly.entity_id
_entity_poly.type
_entity_poly.pdbx_seq_one_letter_code
_entity_poly.pdbx_strand_id
1 'polypeptide(L)'
;MLDQKLIRENPTFVEDNLSLRGKVYNINFIHKLTLERKEIEIEISSMQSESKKLSKIIGQEIRNSNNTKSQELDDLKQKGNQYRVKVSEFEEKKRILDKQLKEEISKLPNFPSKDAPFGTDENNNIQIKEWGDPIRKDNLKSHWEIGENLNLFDSIKSTKIAKSRFITLTGSGAKLERALVNFMLDVHTNNGYLELMPPALVNTESLQGSGQLPKFSNESFKCDNDDLWLSPTAEVPMTAFHKNEIIDPKCLPLKYVAYSPCFRREAGSYGRDTKGLIRLHQFNKVELYWFCDPNKSLEAHKEITADAESILKKLNLPYRLVDICTGDLGFSSSRTFDLEVWLPSSKCYREISSCSNCLDFQARRSSIRTKIDKKNSYIHTLNGSGLAIGRTMAAILENGQQGDGSVKIPDALVPYFGSSFIKTA
;
A
#
# COMPACT_ATOMS: atom_id res chain seq x y z
N MET A 1 5.19 3.64 -8.52
CA MET A 1 5.81 4.86 -9.11
C MET A 1 5.47 4.91 -10.59
N LEU A 2 5.15 6.06 -11.14
CA LEU A 2 4.88 6.18 -12.57
C LEU A 2 6.14 5.95 -13.41
N ASP A 3 5.95 5.54 -14.67
CA ASP A 3 7.05 5.29 -15.59
C ASP A 3 7.69 6.61 -16.06
N GLN A 4 8.99 6.79 -15.80
CA GLN A 4 9.74 7.97 -16.25
C GLN A 4 9.71 8.12 -17.78
N LYS A 5 9.71 6.99 -18.51
CA LYS A 5 9.64 7.02 -19.97
C LYS A 5 8.30 7.59 -20.44
N LEU A 6 7.20 7.21 -19.80
CA LEU A 6 5.89 7.74 -20.12
C LEU A 6 5.81 9.26 -19.86
N ILE A 7 6.35 9.73 -18.73
CA ILE A 7 6.38 11.16 -18.41
C ILE A 7 7.19 11.94 -19.46
N ARG A 8 8.29 11.38 -19.95
CA ARG A 8 9.13 12.01 -20.97
C ARG A 8 8.48 12.02 -22.35
N GLU A 9 7.83 10.93 -22.76
CA GLU A 9 7.32 10.75 -24.13
C GLU A 9 5.90 11.27 -24.32
N ASN A 10 5.11 11.29 -23.25
CA ASN A 10 3.72 11.76 -23.32
C ASN A 10 3.30 12.48 -22.02
N PRO A 11 3.88 13.65 -21.71
CA PRO A 11 3.57 14.41 -20.49
C PRO A 11 2.11 14.83 -20.39
N THR A 12 1.47 15.18 -21.51
CA THR A 12 0.04 15.57 -21.56
C THR A 12 -0.86 14.43 -21.10
N PHE A 13 -0.63 13.21 -21.59
CA PHE A 13 -1.35 12.03 -21.11
C PHE A 13 -1.23 11.83 -19.61
N VAL A 14 -0.02 12.05 -19.05
CA VAL A 14 0.22 11.93 -17.61
C VAL A 14 -0.56 13.00 -16.84
N GLU A 15 -0.55 14.24 -17.32
CA GLU A 15 -1.26 15.37 -16.71
C GLU A 15 -2.77 15.13 -16.73
N ASP A 16 -3.33 14.76 -17.88
CA ASP A 16 -4.77 14.48 -18.05
C ASP A 16 -5.25 13.37 -17.10
N ASN A 17 -4.53 12.25 -17.04
CA ASN A 17 -4.90 11.14 -16.16
C ASN A 17 -4.77 11.47 -14.68
N LEU A 18 -3.76 12.24 -14.27
CA LEU A 18 -3.60 12.66 -12.89
C LEU A 18 -4.61 13.73 -12.48
N SER A 19 -5.08 14.56 -13.41
CA SER A 19 -6.11 15.58 -13.17
C SER A 19 -7.44 14.95 -12.71
N LEU A 20 -7.75 13.71 -13.16
CA LEU A 20 -8.90 12.95 -12.70
C LEU A 20 -8.93 12.70 -11.18
N ARG A 21 -7.79 12.86 -10.50
CA ARG A 21 -7.67 12.78 -9.03
C ARG A 21 -8.05 14.09 -8.31
N GLY A 22 -8.56 15.09 -9.01
CA GLY A 22 -8.99 16.36 -8.45
C GLY A 22 -7.84 17.24 -7.92
N LYS A 23 -6.59 16.97 -8.31
CA LYS A 23 -5.39 17.73 -7.90
C LYS A 23 -4.52 18.07 -9.10
N VAL A 24 -3.87 19.22 -9.03
CA VAL A 24 -2.89 19.65 -10.04
C VAL A 24 -1.50 19.19 -9.61
N TYR A 25 -0.77 18.58 -10.55
CA TYR A 25 0.61 18.13 -10.38
C TYR A 25 1.51 18.86 -11.37
N ASN A 26 2.71 19.25 -10.96
CA ASN A 26 3.66 19.96 -11.83
C ASN A 26 4.39 18.98 -12.77
N ILE A 27 3.68 18.43 -13.73
CA ILE A 27 4.20 17.45 -14.70
C ILE A 27 5.25 18.09 -15.61
N ASN A 28 5.08 19.36 -15.99
CA ASN A 28 6.03 20.08 -16.84
C ASN A 28 7.43 20.18 -16.22
N PHE A 29 7.51 20.41 -14.91
CA PHE A 29 8.77 20.41 -14.20
C PHE A 29 9.46 19.04 -14.24
N ILE A 30 8.72 17.97 -13.95
CA ILE A 30 9.26 16.61 -13.97
C ILE A 30 9.67 16.21 -15.40
N HIS A 31 8.85 16.56 -16.40
CA HIS A 31 9.18 16.35 -17.80
C HIS A 31 10.50 17.00 -18.19
N LYS A 32 10.72 18.28 -17.82
CA LYS A 32 11.98 18.99 -18.06
C LYS A 32 13.17 18.25 -17.45
N LEU A 33 13.07 17.80 -16.21
CA LEU A 33 14.12 17.01 -15.54
C LEU A 33 14.41 15.69 -16.28
N THR A 34 13.38 15.03 -16.83
CA THR A 34 13.58 13.78 -17.59
C THR A 34 14.30 14.01 -18.91
N LEU A 35 14.07 15.15 -19.57
CA LEU A 35 14.78 15.55 -20.80
C LEU A 35 16.25 15.87 -20.49
N GLU A 36 16.52 16.70 -19.49
CA GLU A 36 17.87 17.05 -19.06
C GLU A 36 18.70 15.80 -18.68
N ARG A 37 18.10 14.89 -17.94
CA ARG A 37 18.74 13.60 -17.62
C ARG A 37 19.10 12.80 -18.87
N LYS A 38 18.21 12.77 -19.87
CA LYS A 38 18.45 12.06 -21.13
C LYS A 38 19.58 12.71 -21.94
N GLU A 39 19.65 14.02 -22.00
CA GLU A 39 20.72 14.77 -22.66
C GLU A 39 22.07 14.42 -22.03
N ILE A 40 22.18 14.48 -20.71
CA ILE A 40 23.40 14.10 -19.98
C ILE A 40 23.78 12.64 -20.26
N GLU A 41 22.83 11.73 -20.35
CA GLU A 41 23.10 10.31 -20.67
C GLU A 41 23.68 10.12 -22.08
N ILE A 42 23.19 10.90 -23.04
CA ILE A 42 23.72 10.93 -24.42
C ILE A 42 25.15 11.48 -24.43
N GLU A 43 25.42 12.57 -23.71
CA GLU A 43 26.75 13.16 -23.60
C GLU A 43 27.76 12.19 -22.96
N ILE A 44 27.41 11.53 -21.86
CA ILE A 44 28.25 10.50 -21.22
C ILE A 44 28.58 9.40 -22.22
N SER A 45 27.57 8.88 -22.94
CA SER A 45 27.74 7.79 -23.89
C SER A 45 28.67 8.18 -25.05
N SER A 46 28.49 9.39 -25.59
CA SER A 46 29.34 9.96 -26.64
C SER A 46 30.79 10.07 -26.17
N MET A 47 31.02 10.70 -25.01
CA MET A 47 32.37 10.86 -24.46
C MET A 47 33.07 9.55 -24.13
N GLN A 48 32.31 8.57 -23.59
CA GLN A 48 32.85 7.23 -23.35
C GLN A 48 33.24 6.50 -24.65
N SER A 49 32.46 6.70 -25.72
CA SER A 49 32.79 6.15 -27.05
C SER A 49 34.06 6.74 -27.60
N GLU A 50 34.21 8.10 -27.56
CA GLU A 50 35.40 8.79 -27.99
C GLU A 50 36.63 8.42 -27.14
N SER A 51 36.49 8.34 -25.83
CA SER A 51 37.55 7.89 -24.93
C SER A 51 38.05 6.47 -25.26
N LYS A 52 37.12 5.54 -25.62
CA LYS A 52 37.50 4.19 -26.06
C LYS A 52 38.25 4.19 -27.39
N LYS A 53 37.82 5.00 -28.37
CA LYS A 53 38.54 5.15 -29.65
C LYS A 53 39.96 5.69 -29.41
N LEU A 54 40.06 6.73 -28.59
CA LEU A 54 41.34 7.36 -28.25
C LEU A 54 42.29 6.38 -27.53
N SER A 55 41.77 5.59 -26.60
CA SER A 55 42.54 4.55 -25.91
C SER A 55 43.12 3.49 -26.86
N LYS A 56 42.36 3.13 -27.92
CA LYS A 56 42.85 2.21 -28.95
C LYS A 56 43.99 2.85 -29.78
N ILE A 57 43.85 4.11 -30.17
CA ILE A 57 44.89 4.86 -30.92
C ILE A 57 46.16 4.96 -30.10
N ILE A 58 46.06 5.39 -28.83
CA ILE A 58 47.19 5.44 -27.89
C ILE A 58 47.88 4.08 -27.77
N GLY A 59 47.10 2.98 -27.65
CA GLY A 59 47.66 1.64 -27.57
C GLY A 59 48.38 1.20 -28.86
N GLN A 60 47.92 1.64 -30.03
CA GLN A 60 48.60 1.41 -31.31
C GLN A 60 49.90 2.21 -31.45
N GLU A 61 49.87 3.51 -31.13
CA GLU A 61 51.04 4.39 -31.13
C GLU A 61 52.14 3.92 -30.19
N ILE A 62 51.80 3.48 -28.99
CA ILE A 62 52.76 2.88 -28.04
C ILE A 62 53.42 1.61 -28.58
N ARG A 63 52.72 0.79 -29.37
CA ARG A 63 53.25 -0.43 -29.98
C ARG A 63 54.14 -0.14 -31.19
N ASN A 64 53.80 0.91 -31.96
CA ASN A 64 54.50 1.27 -33.19
C ASN A 64 55.71 2.15 -32.93
N SER A 65 55.74 2.96 -31.86
CA SER A 65 56.87 3.78 -31.51
C SER A 65 57.86 3.01 -30.64
N ASN A 66 59.02 2.68 -31.21
CA ASN A 66 60.17 2.17 -30.47
C ASN A 66 60.65 3.21 -29.47
N ASN A 67 59.96 3.41 -28.35
CA ASN A 67 60.34 4.22 -27.17
C ASN A 67 60.67 5.72 -27.43
N THR A 68 60.26 6.33 -28.54
CA THR A 68 60.40 7.77 -28.76
C THR A 68 59.20 8.50 -28.13
N LYS A 69 59.44 9.35 -27.13
CA LYS A 69 58.43 10.31 -26.60
C LYS A 69 58.02 11.26 -27.74
N SER A 70 56.85 11.06 -28.30
CA SER A 70 56.30 11.97 -29.29
C SER A 70 55.33 12.93 -28.58
N GLN A 71 55.42 14.22 -28.94
CA GLN A 71 54.50 15.25 -28.46
C GLN A 71 53.05 14.85 -28.74
N GLU A 72 52.77 14.19 -29.86
CA GLU A 72 51.47 13.70 -30.26
C GLU A 72 50.88 12.66 -29.27
N LEU A 73 51.72 11.76 -28.73
CA LEU A 73 51.28 10.77 -27.75
C LEU A 73 50.88 11.44 -26.42
N ASP A 74 51.61 12.48 -26.01
CA ASP A 74 51.30 13.22 -24.79
C ASP A 74 50.01 14.03 -24.95
N ASP A 75 49.80 14.65 -26.12
CA ASP A 75 48.55 15.35 -26.46
C ASP A 75 47.34 14.40 -26.47
N LEU A 76 47.49 13.20 -27.03
CA LEU A 76 46.45 12.16 -27.01
C LEU A 76 46.12 11.71 -25.59
N LYS A 77 47.13 11.51 -24.75
CA LYS A 77 46.93 11.16 -23.32
C LYS A 77 46.22 12.28 -22.55
N GLN A 78 46.62 13.54 -22.79
CA GLN A 78 45.97 14.70 -22.17
C GLN A 78 44.50 14.80 -22.56
N LYS A 79 44.19 14.61 -23.86
CA LYS A 79 42.82 14.58 -24.37
C LYS A 79 42.00 13.40 -23.75
N GLY A 80 42.61 12.25 -23.58
CA GLY A 80 41.99 11.11 -22.89
C GLY A 80 41.66 11.40 -21.42
N ASN A 81 42.56 12.09 -20.73
CA ASN A 81 42.30 12.55 -19.36
C ASN A 81 41.17 13.59 -19.27
N GLN A 82 41.11 14.53 -20.22
CA GLN A 82 40.02 15.51 -20.30
C GLN A 82 38.65 14.83 -20.46
N TYR A 83 38.56 13.80 -21.33
CA TYR A 83 37.32 13.04 -21.45
C TYR A 83 36.94 12.33 -20.16
N ARG A 84 37.89 11.73 -19.42
CA ARG A 84 37.62 11.08 -18.15
C ARG A 84 37.08 12.05 -17.10
N VAL A 85 37.70 13.23 -16.98
CA VAL A 85 37.24 14.27 -16.04
C VAL A 85 35.81 14.72 -16.40
N LYS A 86 35.55 15.02 -17.68
CA LYS A 86 34.20 15.40 -18.12
C LYS A 86 33.16 14.32 -17.88
N VAL A 87 33.47 13.04 -18.16
CA VAL A 87 32.55 11.92 -17.86
C VAL A 87 32.22 11.86 -16.39
N SER A 88 33.23 12.01 -15.49
CA SER A 88 32.98 12.02 -14.05
C SER A 88 32.10 13.19 -13.61
N GLU A 89 32.27 14.39 -14.18
CA GLU A 89 31.43 15.56 -13.91
C GLU A 89 29.98 15.32 -14.35
N PHE A 90 29.78 14.75 -15.52
CA PHE A 90 28.43 14.42 -16.03
C PHE A 90 27.78 13.28 -15.27
N GLU A 91 28.54 12.28 -14.83
CA GLU A 91 28.03 11.20 -13.98
C GLU A 91 27.54 11.73 -12.64
N GLU A 92 28.25 12.69 -12.03
CA GLU A 92 27.79 13.34 -10.79
C GLU A 92 26.54 14.20 -11.03
N LYS A 93 26.47 14.97 -12.11
CA LYS A 93 25.24 15.70 -12.50
C LYS A 93 24.07 14.75 -12.68
N LYS A 94 24.29 13.62 -13.38
CA LYS A 94 23.26 12.58 -13.56
C LYS A 94 22.79 12.02 -12.23
N ARG A 95 23.68 11.74 -11.29
CA ARG A 95 23.36 11.24 -9.95
C ARG A 95 22.45 12.21 -9.18
N ILE A 96 22.74 13.51 -9.25
CA ILE A 96 21.92 14.56 -8.62
C ILE A 96 20.53 14.60 -9.26
N LEU A 97 20.44 14.59 -10.60
CA LEU A 97 19.17 14.57 -11.32
C LEU A 97 18.37 13.30 -11.07
N ASP A 98 18.98 12.12 -11.01
CA ASP A 98 18.32 10.85 -10.69
C ASP A 98 17.69 10.90 -9.30
N LYS A 99 18.38 11.50 -8.31
CA LYS A 99 17.84 11.70 -6.96
C LYS A 99 16.63 12.65 -7.00
N GLN A 100 16.76 13.80 -7.65
CA GLN A 100 15.68 14.78 -7.75
C GLN A 100 14.46 14.21 -8.49
N LEU A 101 14.67 13.50 -9.60
CA LEU A 101 13.59 12.82 -10.33
C LEU A 101 12.88 11.78 -9.47
N LYS A 102 13.64 10.96 -8.72
CA LYS A 102 13.07 9.97 -7.81
C LYS A 102 12.20 10.65 -6.75
N GLU A 103 12.66 11.74 -6.17
CA GLU A 103 11.92 12.52 -5.18
C GLU A 103 10.62 13.09 -5.77
N GLU A 104 10.67 13.75 -6.93
CA GLU A 104 9.49 14.37 -7.54
C GLU A 104 8.46 13.33 -8.03
N ILE A 105 8.91 12.28 -8.73
CA ILE A 105 8.01 11.23 -9.21
C ILE A 105 7.40 10.44 -8.03
N SER A 106 8.12 10.33 -6.90
CA SER A 106 7.60 9.65 -5.71
C SER A 106 6.39 10.36 -5.08
N LYS A 107 6.18 11.64 -5.36
CA LYS A 107 5.03 12.45 -4.91
C LYS A 107 3.79 12.26 -5.79
N LEU A 108 3.94 11.66 -6.97
CA LEU A 108 2.82 11.41 -7.88
C LEU A 108 2.06 10.15 -7.47
N PRO A 109 0.70 10.20 -7.41
CA PRO A 109 -0.12 9.01 -7.18
C PRO A 109 -0.16 8.10 -8.41
N ASN A 110 -0.79 6.94 -8.26
CA ASN A 110 -1.08 6.06 -9.38
C ASN A 110 -2.18 6.65 -10.29
N PHE A 111 -2.24 6.22 -11.55
CA PHE A 111 -3.33 6.58 -12.46
C PHE A 111 -4.63 5.88 -12.07
N PRO A 112 -5.78 6.57 -12.11
CA PRO A 112 -7.07 5.92 -12.01
C PRO A 112 -7.28 4.95 -13.16
N SER A 113 -7.95 3.83 -12.89
CA SER A 113 -8.46 2.94 -13.94
C SER A 113 -9.52 3.67 -14.78
N LYS A 114 -9.60 3.33 -16.07
CA LYS A 114 -10.67 3.84 -16.95
C LYS A 114 -12.06 3.41 -16.50
N ASP A 115 -12.14 2.30 -15.77
CA ASP A 115 -13.40 1.75 -15.25
C ASP A 115 -13.75 2.28 -13.86
N ALA A 116 -12.90 3.10 -13.22
CA ALA A 116 -13.21 3.74 -11.95
C ALA A 116 -14.26 4.85 -12.17
N PRO A 117 -15.26 4.97 -11.28
CA PRO A 117 -16.23 6.07 -11.36
C PRO A 117 -15.54 7.42 -11.34
N PHE A 118 -15.99 8.35 -12.18
CA PHE A 118 -15.49 9.72 -12.12
C PHE A 118 -16.15 10.48 -10.97
N GLY A 119 -15.37 11.19 -10.17
CA GLY A 119 -15.87 11.99 -9.05
C GLY A 119 -14.75 12.71 -8.32
N THR A 120 -15.12 13.64 -7.44
CA THR A 120 -14.19 14.51 -6.70
C THR A 120 -13.98 14.08 -5.26
N ASP A 121 -14.97 13.41 -4.65
CA ASP A 121 -14.96 13.02 -3.23
C ASP A 121 -15.86 11.81 -2.96
N GLU A 122 -15.95 11.40 -1.70
CA GLU A 122 -16.72 10.24 -1.22
C GLU A 122 -18.20 10.21 -1.62
N ASN A 123 -18.82 11.38 -1.92
CA ASN A 123 -20.22 11.46 -2.32
C ASN A 123 -20.44 10.93 -3.77
N ASN A 124 -19.38 10.84 -4.54
CA ASN A 124 -19.40 10.31 -5.91
C ASN A 124 -19.08 8.82 -6.00
N ASN A 125 -18.85 8.16 -4.88
CA ASN A 125 -18.65 6.72 -4.82
C ASN A 125 -19.95 6.00 -5.20
N ILE A 126 -19.83 4.88 -5.93
CA ILE A 126 -20.99 4.15 -6.45
C ILE A 126 -21.22 2.87 -5.67
N GLN A 127 -22.39 2.73 -5.04
CA GLN A 127 -22.80 1.47 -4.43
C GLN A 127 -23.08 0.43 -5.53
N ILE A 128 -22.36 -0.70 -5.52
CA ILE A 128 -22.51 -1.79 -6.50
C ILE A 128 -23.55 -2.79 -6.04
N LYS A 129 -23.54 -3.17 -4.76
CA LYS A 129 -24.46 -4.12 -4.16
C LYS A 129 -24.59 -3.95 -2.66
N GLU A 130 -25.63 -4.53 -2.10
CA GLU A 130 -25.89 -4.66 -0.68
C GLU A 130 -26.17 -6.14 -0.37
N TRP A 131 -25.79 -6.61 0.83
CA TRP A 131 -26.03 -7.97 1.29
C TRP A 131 -26.43 -7.99 2.75
N GLY A 132 -27.38 -8.87 3.09
CA GLY A 132 -27.93 -9.05 4.44
C GLY A 132 -29.03 -8.03 4.75
N ASP A 133 -29.67 -8.23 5.91
CA ASP A 133 -30.80 -7.40 6.37
C ASP A 133 -30.33 -6.45 7.48
N PRO A 134 -30.11 -5.16 7.21
CA PRO A 134 -29.68 -4.18 8.21
C PRO A 134 -30.72 -4.00 9.31
N ILE A 135 -30.32 -4.14 10.58
CA ILE A 135 -31.19 -3.89 11.74
C ILE A 135 -31.43 -2.37 11.86
N ARG A 136 -32.68 -1.94 11.66
CA ARG A 136 -33.09 -0.52 11.67
C ARG A 136 -33.97 -0.15 12.87
N LYS A 137 -33.79 -0.83 14.02
CA LYS A 137 -34.49 -0.52 15.25
C LYS A 137 -33.94 0.76 15.89
N ASP A 138 -34.82 1.49 16.59
CA ASP A 138 -34.40 2.64 17.39
C ASP A 138 -33.82 2.21 18.74
N ASN A 139 -33.07 3.10 19.37
CA ASN A 139 -32.50 2.93 20.72
C ASN A 139 -31.56 1.74 20.89
N LEU A 140 -30.89 1.29 19.82
CA LEU A 140 -29.82 0.32 19.93
C LEU A 140 -28.58 0.98 20.52
N LYS A 141 -27.90 0.26 21.42
CA LYS A 141 -26.67 0.72 22.05
C LYS A 141 -25.52 0.66 21.04
N SER A 142 -24.63 1.63 21.13
CA SER A 142 -23.39 1.62 20.40
C SER A 142 -22.41 0.59 20.94
N HIS A 143 -21.45 0.16 20.12
CA HIS A 143 -20.45 -0.84 20.51
C HIS A 143 -19.60 -0.39 21.72
N TRP A 144 -19.40 0.92 21.94
CA TRP A 144 -18.70 1.41 23.13
C TRP A 144 -19.56 1.30 24.40
N GLU A 145 -20.86 1.58 24.34
CA GLU A 145 -21.77 1.40 25.48
C GLU A 145 -21.92 -0.09 25.84
N ILE A 146 -22.02 -0.97 24.82
CA ILE A 146 -22.05 -2.43 25.01
C ILE A 146 -20.73 -2.90 25.62
N GLY A 147 -19.59 -2.43 25.10
CA GLY A 147 -18.26 -2.80 25.56
C GLY A 147 -18.00 -2.37 27.01
N GLU A 148 -18.44 -1.18 27.40
CA GLU A 148 -18.36 -0.71 28.80
C GLU A 148 -19.24 -1.56 29.73
N ASN A 149 -20.50 -1.82 29.34
CA ASN A 149 -21.44 -2.63 30.15
C ASN A 149 -20.97 -4.08 30.36
N LEU A 150 -20.30 -4.65 29.37
CA LEU A 150 -19.78 -6.03 29.39
C LEU A 150 -18.30 -6.11 29.79
N ASN A 151 -17.67 -4.98 30.16
CA ASN A 151 -16.26 -4.89 30.51
C ASN A 151 -15.31 -5.51 29.43
N LEU A 152 -15.58 -5.23 28.14
CA LEU A 152 -14.79 -5.78 27.03
C LEU A 152 -13.52 -4.98 26.76
N PHE A 153 -13.47 -3.73 27.16
CA PHE A 153 -12.31 -2.86 27.03
C PHE A 153 -12.35 -1.72 28.06
N ASP A 154 -11.18 -1.11 28.31
CA ASP A 154 -11.03 -0.04 29.29
C ASP A 154 -10.29 1.14 28.65
N SER A 155 -11.03 2.14 28.21
CA SER A 155 -10.50 3.35 27.59
C SER A 155 -9.79 4.26 28.61
N ILE A 156 -10.26 4.29 29.87
CA ILE A 156 -9.70 5.13 30.93
C ILE A 156 -8.31 4.62 31.34
N LYS A 157 -8.17 3.31 31.57
CA LYS A 157 -6.87 2.71 31.88
C LYS A 157 -5.91 2.76 30.70
N SER A 158 -6.41 2.67 29.46
CA SER A 158 -5.59 2.78 28.26
C SER A 158 -4.88 4.13 28.16
N THR A 159 -5.52 5.22 28.56
CA THR A 159 -4.90 6.56 28.55
C THR A 159 -3.75 6.71 29.55
N LYS A 160 -3.71 5.86 30.61
CA LYS A 160 -2.58 5.82 31.55
C LYS A 160 -1.37 5.11 30.94
N ILE A 161 -1.61 4.15 30.02
CA ILE A 161 -0.55 3.38 29.35
C ILE A 161 0.03 4.17 28.17
N ALA A 162 -0.84 4.82 27.38
CA ALA A 162 -0.45 5.56 26.20
C ALA A 162 -1.08 6.95 26.15
N LYS A 163 -1.98 7.21 25.22
CA LYS A 163 -2.73 8.46 25.06
C LYS A 163 -4.17 8.13 24.68
N SER A 164 -4.98 9.17 24.38
CA SER A 164 -6.29 8.96 23.75
C SER A 164 -6.18 8.15 22.45
N ARG A 165 -7.26 7.49 22.06
CA ARG A 165 -7.34 6.61 20.86
C ARG A 165 -6.42 5.38 20.91
N PHE A 166 -5.99 4.94 22.10
CA PHE A 166 -5.50 3.60 22.37
C PHE A 166 -6.53 2.88 23.20
N ILE A 167 -6.68 1.58 23.00
CA ILE A 167 -7.66 0.77 23.71
C ILE A 167 -6.99 -0.49 24.29
N THR A 168 -7.35 -0.83 25.51
CA THR A 168 -6.97 -2.09 26.16
C THR A 168 -8.18 -3.00 26.21
N LEU A 169 -8.14 -4.10 25.47
CA LEU A 169 -9.18 -5.11 25.52
C LEU A 169 -9.03 -5.96 26.78
N THR A 170 -10.14 -6.34 27.37
CA THR A 170 -10.19 -7.09 28.63
C THR A 170 -11.10 -8.31 28.50
N GLY A 171 -10.81 -9.39 29.21
CA GLY A 171 -11.66 -10.57 29.32
C GLY A 171 -12.18 -11.09 27.98
N SER A 172 -13.52 -11.10 27.84
CA SER A 172 -14.20 -11.53 26.62
C SER A 172 -13.89 -10.66 25.39
N GLY A 173 -13.54 -9.39 25.56
CA GLY A 173 -13.12 -8.52 24.46
C GLY A 173 -11.79 -8.99 23.85
N ALA A 174 -10.78 -9.26 24.67
CA ALA A 174 -9.51 -9.80 24.20
C ALA A 174 -9.67 -11.21 23.58
N LYS A 175 -10.58 -12.03 24.13
CA LYS A 175 -10.90 -13.34 23.59
C LYS A 175 -11.59 -13.23 22.22
N LEU A 176 -12.51 -12.28 22.04
CA LEU A 176 -13.19 -12.03 20.77
C LEU A 176 -12.21 -11.60 19.67
N GLU A 177 -11.26 -10.72 20.00
CA GLU A 177 -10.23 -10.31 19.05
C GLU A 177 -9.40 -11.49 18.56
N ARG A 178 -8.87 -12.32 19.48
CA ARG A 178 -8.11 -13.52 19.11
C ARG A 178 -8.94 -14.52 18.28
N ALA A 179 -10.20 -14.68 18.63
CA ALA A 179 -11.13 -15.55 17.89
C ALA A 179 -11.31 -15.05 16.44
N LEU A 180 -11.48 -13.75 16.24
CA LEU A 180 -11.60 -13.15 14.92
C LEU A 180 -10.32 -13.29 14.10
N VAL A 181 -9.15 -13.05 14.70
CA VAL A 181 -7.86 -13.22 14.02
C VAL A 181 -7.70 -14.64 13.51
N ASN A 182 -7.88 -15.64 14.38
CA ASN A 182 -7.71 -17.04 14.01
C ASN A 182 -8.76 -17.47 12.96
N PHE A 183 -10.03 -17.08 13.14
CA PHE A 183 -11.09 -17.36 12.17
C PHE A 183 -10.77 -16.81 10.78
N MET A 184 -10.34 -15.53 10.68
CA MET A 184 -10.02 -14.90 9.40
C MET A 184 -8.81 -15.53 8.73
N LEU A 185 -7.75 -15.81 9.49
CA LEU A 185 -6.57 -16.50 8.98
C LEU A 185 -6.90 -17.90 8.46
N ASP A 186 -7.66 -18.69 9.21
CA ASP A 186 -8.07 -20.04 8.79
C ASP A 186 -8.94 -20.01 7.52
N VAL A 187 -9.89 -19.06 7.44
CA VAL A 187 -10.73 -18.93 6.23
C VAL A 187 -9.87 -18.63 5.00
N HIS A 188 -8.92 -17.72 5.11
CA HIS A 188 -8.10 -17.34 3.96
C HIS A 188 -7.03 -18.38 3.61
N THR A 189 -6.38 -19.01 4.59
CA THR A 189 -5.43 -20.10 4.34
C THR A 189 -6.10 -21.31 3.70
N ASN A 190 -7.33 -21.66 4.14
CA ASN A 190 -8.15 -22.70 3.50
C ASN A 190 -8.58 -22.31 2.06
N ASN A 191 -8.56 -21.03 1.73
CA ASN A 191 -8.81 -20.49 0.37
C ASN A 191 -7.53 -20.29 -0.45
N GLY A 192 -6.44 -20.93 -0.06
CA GLY A 192 -5.17 -20.98 -0.82
C GLY A 192 -4.22 -19.81 -0.59
N TYR A 193 -4.41 -19.02 0.47
CA TYR A 193 -3.44 -18.01 0.87
C TYR A 193 -2.32 -18.62 1.70
N LEU A 194 -1.09 -18.18 1.46
CA LEU A 194 0.05 -18.45 2.33
C LEU A 194 0.08 -17.42 3.46
N GLU A 195 0.01 -17.90 4.70
CA GLU A 195 0.13 -17.03 5.87
C GLU A 195 1.56 -16.52 6.06
N LEU A 196 1.71 -15.23 6.29
CA LEU A 196 2.94 -14.57 6.68
C LEU A 196 2.78 -13.91 8.05
N MET A 197 3.82 -13.94 8.86
CA MET A 197 3.93 -13.18 10.11
C MET A 197 5.07 -12.17 9.99
N PRO A 198 4.84 -11.01 9.37
CA PRO A 198 5.88 -10.04 9.12
C PRO A 198 6.22 -9.21 10.37
N PRO A 199 7.42 -8.60 10.44
CA PRO A 199 7.75 -7.67 11.50
C PRO A 199 6.84 -6.43 11.46
N ALA A 200 6.49 -5.90 12.65
CA ALA A 200 5.73 -4.66 12.79
C ALA A 200 6.59 -3.39 12.58
N LEU A 201 7.92 -3.50 12.71
CA LEU A 201 8.88 -2.46 12.39
C LEU A 201 9.41 -2.67 10.97
N VAL A 202 9.36 -1.62 10.16
CA VAL A 202 9.78 -1.64 8.75
C VAL A 202 10.73 -0.49 8.46
N ASN A 203 11.64 -0.66 7.51
CA ASN A 203 12.55 0.41 7.10
C ASN A 203 11.88 1.42 6.13
N THR A 204 12.54 2.56 5.94
CA THR A 204 12.07 3.63 5.04
C THR A 204 11.82 3.13 3.61
N GLU A 205 12.66 2.25 3.08
CA GLU A 205 12.50 1.71 1.73
C GLU A 205 11.22 0.87 1.56
N SER A 206 10.83 0.10 2.59
CA SER A 206 9.59 -0.68 2.57
C SER A 206 8.37 0.23 2.50
N LEU A 207 8.35 1.32 3.26
CA LEU A 207 7.29 2.34 3.20
C LEU A 207 7.28 3.08 1.85
N GLN A 208 8.45 3.35 1.26
CA GLN A 208 8.52 3.93 -0.08
C GLN A 208 8.02 2.96 -1.14
N GLY A 209 8.35 1.68 -1.00
CA GLY A 209 7.94 0.61 -1.92
C GLY A 209 6.43 0.44 -2.02
N SER A 210 5.73 0.43 -0.91
CA SER A 210 4.26 0.38 -0.86
C SER A 210 3.57 1.70 -1.25
N GLY A 211 4.30 2.83 -1.28
CA GLY A 211 3.77 4.16 -1.58
C GLY A 211 3.28 4.92 -0.35
N GLN A 212 3.56 4.45 0.87
CA GLN A 212 3.23 5.18 2.09
C GLN A 212 4.08 6.44 2.25
N LEU A 213 5.38 6.36 1.92
CA LEU A 213 6.26 7.52 1.89
C LEU A 213 6.50 8.01 0.44
N PRO A 214 6.67 9.32 0.25
CA PRO A 214 6.71 10.40 1.26
C PRO A 214 5.34 10.91 1.71
N LYS A 215 4.25 10.50 1.05
CA LYS A 215 2.88 11.07 1.18
C LYS A 215 2.37 11.09 2.62
N PHE A 216 2.53 9.99 3.36
CA PHE A 216 1.95 9.79 4.68
C PHE A 216 2.99 9.87 5.82
N SER A 217 4.08 10.64 5.64
CA SER A 217 5.12 10.80 6.67
C SER A 217 4.56 11.33 8.00
N ASN A 218 3.62 12.28 7.94
CA ASN A 218 2.99 12.87 9.12
C ASN A 218 1.98 11.93 9.80
N GLU A 219 1.50 10.91 9.09
CA GLU A 219 0.58 9.89 9.59
C GLU A 219 1.30 8.69 10.21
N SER A 220 2.62 8.61 10.07
CA SER A 220 3.43 7.47 10.47
C SER A 220 4.21 7.73 11.75
N PHE A 221 4.43 6.67 12.55
CA PHE A 221 5.31 6.71 13.72
C PHE A 221 6.72 6.27 13.32
N LYS A 222 7.71 7.13 13.54
CA LYS A 222 9.12 6.85 13.27
C LYS A 222 9.89 6.63 14.58
N CYS A 223 10.85 5.72 14.58
CA CYS A 223 11.86 5.58 15.64
C CYS A 223 12.94 6.65 15.48
N ASP A 224 13.36 7.29 16.57
CA ASP A 224 14.24 8.47 16.46
C ASP A 224 15.67 8.11 16.04
N ASN A 225 16.20 7.00 16.51
CA ASN A 225 17.62 6.64 16.34
C ASN A 225 17.90 5.58 15.27
N ASP A 226 16.84 5.04 14.67
CA ASP A 226 16.93 3.96 13.70
C ASP A 226 16.18 4.33 12.40
N ASP A 227 16.59 3.73 11.28
CA ASP A 227 15.78 3.79 10.05
C ASP A 227 14.62 2.80 10.12
N LEU A 228 13.83 2.89 11.20
CA LEU A 228 12.67 2.04 11.44
C LEU A 228 11.41 2.88 11.71
N TRP A 229 10.27 2.31 11.32
CA TRP A 229 8.95 2.88 11.47
C TRP A 229 7.98 1.80 11.92
N LEU A 230 7.00 2.16 12.74
CA LEU A 230 5.85 1.29 13.01
C LEU A 230 4.97 1.19 11.76
N SER A 231 4.72 -0.04 11.30
CA SER A 231 3.99 -0.29 10.06
C SER A 231 2.51 0.12 10.19
N PRO A 232 1.95 0.90 9.22
CA PRO A 232 0.54 1.27 9.24
C PRO A 232 -0.39 0.16 8.74
N THR A 233 0.14 -0.91 8.14
CA THR A 233 -0.59 -2.05 7.54
C THR A 233 0.40 -3.14 7.16
N ALA A 234 -0.03 -4.40 7.17
CA ALA A 234 0.79 -5.52 6.67
C ALA A 234 1.08 -5.45 5.16
N GLU A 235 0.34 -4.63 4.40
CA GLU A 235 0.65 -4.33 3.00
C GLU A 235 2.11 -3.90 2.82
N VAL A 236 2.66 -3.10 3.75
CA VAL A 236 4.03 -2.57 3.65
C VAL A 236 5.08 -3.69 3.67
N PRO A 237 5.16 -4.53 4.72
CA PRO A 237 6.13 -5.62 4.73
C PRO A 237 5.85 -6.67 3.66
N MET A 238 4.59 -6.94 3.30
CA MET A 238 4.27 -7.89 2.23
C MET A 238 4.70 -7.38 0.84
N THR A 239 4.53 -6.08 0.55
CA THR A 239 5.10 -5.47 -0.67
C THR A 239 6.61 -5.62 -0.71
N ALA A 240 7.29 -5.40 0.43
CA ALA A 240 8.74 -5.45 0.51
C ALA A 240 9.29 -6.89 0.50
N PHE A 241 8.48 -7.90 0.76
CA PHE A 241 8.88 -9.30 0.88
C PHE A 241 9.59 -9.83 -0.37
N HIS A 242 9.14 -9.39 -1.55
CA HIS A 242 9.75 -9.74 -2.85
C HIS A 242 10.53 -8.57 -3.49
N LYS A 243 10.97 -7.60 -2.70
CA LYS A 243 11.74 -6.46 -3.22
C LYS A 243 13.00 -6.90 -3.96
N ASN A 244 13.22 -6.30 -5.15
CA ASN A 244 14.34 -6.57 -6.06
C ASN A 244 14.35 -7.99 -6.66
N GLU A 245 13.24 -8.72 -6.62
CA GLU A 245 13.15 -10.08 -7.18
C GLU A 245 12.54 -10.11 -8.59
N ILE A 246 12.86 -11.18 -9.30
CA ILE A 246 12.20 -11.57 -10.54
C ILE A 246 11.46 -12.88 -10.25
N ILE A 247 10.14 -12.78 -10.09
CA ILE A 247 9.27 -13.90 -9.74
C ILE A 247 9.04 -14.77 -10.99
N ASP A 248 9.12 -16.09 -10.84
CA ASP A 248 8.79 -17.03 -11.91
C ASP A 248 7.28 -16.86 -12.27
N PRO A 249 6.94 -16.62 -13.55
CA PRO A 249 5.54 -16.46 -13.96
C PRO A 249 4.68 -17.70 -13.66
N LYS A 250 5.27 -18.89 -13.53
CA LYS A 250 4.55 -20.12 -13.15
C LYS A 250 4.06 -20.11 -11.70
N CYS A 251 4.67 -19.28 -10.84
CA CYS A 251 4.27 -19.16 -9.44
C CYS A 251 3.12 -18.16 -9.24
N LEU A 252 2.71 -17.42 -10.30
CA LEU A 252 1.67 -16.40 -10.19
C LEU A 252 0.25 -17.00 -10.35
N PRO A 253 -0.75 -16.53 -9.58
CA PRO A 253 -0.64 -15.50 -8.57
C PRO A 253 -0.03 -16.01 -7.25
N LEU A 254 0.80 -15.19 -6.57
CA LEU A 254 1.17 -15.41 -5.18
C LEU A 254 0.15 -14.69 -4.29
N LYS A 255 -0.51 -15.45 -3.43
CA LYS A 255 -1.56 -14.97 -2.51
C LYS A 255 -1.07 -15.07 -1.07
N TYR A 256 -0.97 -13.94 -0.39
CA TYR A 256 -0.52 -13.87 1.00
C TYR A 256 -1.61 -13.31 1.91
N VAL A 257 -1.68 -13.84 3.13
CA VAL A 257 -2.47 -13.28 4.22
C VAL A 257 -1.57 -13.03 5.42
N ALA A 258 -1.75 -11.90 6.10
CA ALA A 258 -1.00 -11.59 7.31
C ALA A 258 -1.86 -10.90 8.35
N TYR A 259 -1.75 -11.32 9.60
CA TYR A 259 -2.19 -10.55 10.75
C TYR A 259 -1.07 -9.59 11.18
N SER A 260 -1.42 -8.34 11.46
CA SER A 260 -0.47 -7.39 12.06
C SER A 260 -1.15 -6.35 12.93
N PRO A 261 -0.47 -5.85 13.97
CA PRO A 261 -0.77 -4.55 14.53
C PRO A 261 -0.45 -3.47 13.49
N CYS A 262 -1.33 -2.46 13.40
CA CYS A 262 -1.24 -1.34 12.48
C CYS A 262 -1.19 -0.04 13.28
N PHE A 263 -0.32 0.89 12.89
CA PHE A 263 -0.07 2.12 13.65
C PHE A 263 -0.27 3.34 12.76
N ARG A 264 -1.20 4.23 13.14
CA ARG A 264 -1.51 5.46 12.40
C ARG A 264 -1.67 6.64 13.34
N ARG A 265 -1.07 7.79 13.01
CA ARG A 265 -1.20 9.02 13.81
C ARG A 265 -2.57 9.68 13.68
N GLU A 266 -3.34 9.34 12.65
CA GLU A 266 -4.69 9.90 12.40
C GLU A 266 -4.69 11.45 12.44
N ALA A 267 -3.65 12.08 11.88
CA ALA A 267 -3.40 13.52 12.03
C ALA A 267 -4.50 14.41 11.40
N GLY A 268 -5.21 13.90 10.37
CA GLY A 268 -6.30 14.62 9.69
C GLY A 268 -7.70 14.39 10.24
N SER A 269 -7.88 13.59 11.31
CA SER A 269 -9.20 13.08 11.74
C SER A 269 -9.73 13.71 13.04
N TYR A 270 -9.54 15.01 13.23
CA TYR A 270 -10.04 15.72 14.42
C TYR A 270 -11.57 15.63 14.53
N GLY A 271 -12.06 15.12 15.68
CA GLY A 271 -13.49 15.11 16.03
C GLY A 271 -14.33 13.99 15.41
N ARG A 272 -13.77 13.16 14.48
CA ARG A 272 -14.51 12.05 13.87
C ARG A 272 -14.23 10.74 14.62
N ASP A 273 -15.30 9.97 14.90
CA ASP A 273 -15.25 8.62 15.49
C ASP A 273 -14.28 8.52 16.71
N THR A 274 -14.42 9.44 17.67
CA THR A 274 -13.51 9.57 18.83
C THR A 274 -13.74 8.55 19.93
N LYS A 275 -14.85 7.77 19.86
CA LYS A 275 -15.23 6.75 20.85
C LYS A 275 -15.17 5.34 20.25
N GLY A 276 -14.91 4.35 21.10
CA GLY A 276 -14.97 2.93 20.75
C GLY A 276 -13.81 2.45 19.88
N LEU A 277 -14.09 1.52 18.96
CA LEU A 277 -13.10 0.70 18.23
C LEU A 277 -12.89 1.14 16.77
N ILE A 278 -13.56 2.20 16.31
CA ILE A 278 -13.59 2.53 14.87
C ILE A 278 -12.29 3.19 14.39
N ARG A 279 -11.70 4.08 15.23
CA ARG A 279 -10.54 4.89 14.85
C ARG A 279 -9.53 5.01 15.98
N LEU A 280 -8.51 4.16 15.92
CA LEU A 280 -7.46 4.02 16.93
C LEU A 280 -6.08 4.30 16.32
N HIS A 281 -5.13 4.77 17.15
CA HIS A 281 -3.72 4.91 16.76
C HIS A 281 -3.02 3.57 16.57
N GLN A 282 -3.48 2.55 17.32
CA GLN A 282 -3.06 1.16 17.17
C GLN A 282 -4.31 0.29 17.04
N PHE A 283 -4.37 -0.52 15.99
CA PHE A 283 -5.44 -1.48 15.75
C PHE A 283 -4.87 -2.70 15.05
N ASN A 284 -5.61 -3.80 15.10
CA ASN A 284 -5.23 -5.05 14.46
C ASN A 284 -6.01 -5.28 13.16
N LYS A 285 -5.33 -5.84 12.16
CA LYS A 285 -5.90 -6.11 10.85
C LYS A 285 -5.35 -7.41 10.28
N VAL A 286 -6.22 -8.19 9.66
CA VAL A 286 -5.84 -9.24 8.72
C VAL A 286 -5.79 -8.60 7.33
N GLU A 287 -4.68 -8.75 6.64
CA GLU A 287 -4.43 -8.17 5.32
C GLU A 287 -4.24 -9.26 4.28
N LEU A 288 -4.84 -9.10 3.13
CA LEU A 288 -4.64 -9.90 1.93
C LEU A 288 -3.73 -9.15 0.96
N TYR A 289 -2.78 -9.85 0.36
CA TYR A 289 -1.87 -9.25 -0.60
C TYR A 289 -1.52 -10.21 -1.73
N TRP A 290 -1.65 -9.74 -2.98
CA TRP A 290 -1.35 -10.54 -4.15
C TRP A 290 -0.29 -9.93 -5.03
N PHE A 291 0.56 -10.83 -5.58
CA PHE A 291 1.37 -10.54 -6.75
C PHE A 291 0.78 -11.34 -7.91
N CYS A 292 0.39 -10.67 -8.99
CA CYS A 292 -0.28 -11.33 -10.09
C CYS A 292 0.25 -10.93 -11.47
N ASP A 293 -0.06 -11.76 -12.46
CA ASP A 293 0.18 -11.44 -13.87
C ASP A 293 -0.58 -10.15 -14.24
N PRO A 294 0.08 -9.15 -14.87
CA PRO A 294 -0.55 -7.92 -15.30
C PRO A 294 -1.84 -8.11 -16.10
N ASN A 295 -1.91 -9.14 -16.94
CA ASN A 295 -3.07 -9.43 -17.78
C ASN A 295 -4.27 -9.99 -16.99
N LYS A 296 -4.06 -10.45 -15.75
CA LYS A 296 -5.09 -11.06 -14.90
C LYS A 296 -5.52 -10.18 -13.72
N SER A 297 -4.94 -8.99 -13.57
CA SER A 297 -5.14 -8.17 -12.37
C SER A 297 -6.58 -7.66 -12.18
N LEU A 298 -7.37 -7.52 -13.25
CA LEU A 298 -8.78 -7.14 -13.14
C LEU A 298 -9.63 -8.28 -12.58
N GLU A 299 -9.36 -9.51 -12.97
CA GLU A 299 -10.03 -10.70 -12.42
C GLU A 299 -9.58 -10.92 -10.97
N ALA A 300 -8.27 -10.86 -10.71
CA ALA A 300 -7.69 -10.95 -9.37
C ALA A 300 -8.29 -9.92 -8.40
N HIS A 301 -8.61 -8.70 -8.88
CA HIS A 301 -9.26 -7.68 -8.06
C HIS A 301 -10.66 -8.08 -7.61
N LYS A 302 -11.43 -8.71 -8.49
CA LYS A 302 -12.77 -9.25 -8.13
C LYS A 302 -12.66 -10.42 -7.14
N GLU A 303 -11.66 -11.30 -7.33
CA GLU A 303 -11.43 -12.44 -6.44
C GLU A 303 -11.04 -11.99 -5.03
N ILE A 304 -10.02 -11.13 -4.88
CA ILE A 304 -9.60 -10.65 -3.54
C ILE A 304 -10.72 -9.91 -2.82
N THR A 305 -11.58 -9.19 -3.57
CA THR A 305 -12.77 -8.53 -3.02
C THR A 305 -13.79 -9.56 -2.53
N ALA A 306 -14.03 -10.62 -3.31
CA ALA A 306 -14.94 -11.71 -2.92
C ALA A 306 -14.42 -12.48 -1.71
N ASP A 307 -13.11 -12.65 -1.57
CA ASP A 307 -12.48 -13.27 -0.41
C ASP A 307 -12.71 -12.45 0.86
N ALA A 308 -12.55 -11.13 0.80
CA ALA A 308 -12.88 -10.24 1.92
C ALA A 308 -14.37 -10.26 2.26
N GLU A 309 -15.25 -10.23 1.24
CA GLU A 309 -16.72 -10.37 1.43
C GLU A 309 -17.10 -11.69 2.13
N SER A 310 -16.37 -12.77 1.85
CA SER A 310 -16.65 -14.09 2.42
C SER A 310 -16.63 -14.09 3.94
N ILE A 311 -15.77 -13.27 4.55
CA ILE A 311 -15.71 -13.09 6.01
C ILE A 311 -17.00 -12.48 6.54
N LEU A 312 -17.47 -11.38 5.93
CA LEU A 312 -18.73 -10.71 6.34
C LEU A 312 -19.93 -11.64 6.21
N LYS A 313 -20.00 -12.40 5.11
CA LYS A 313 -21.07 -13.39 4.89
C LYS A 313 -21.05 -14.50 5.92
N LYS A 314 -19.87 -15.07 6.23
CA LYS A 314 -19.71 -16.10 7.26
C LYS A 314 -20.07 -15.60 8.66
N LEU A 315 -19.78 -14.34 8.95
CA LEU A 315 -20.16 -13.67 10.20
C LEU A 315 -21.62 -13.18 10.21
N ASN A 316 -22.34 -13.33 9.11
CA ASN A 316 -23.72 -12.85 8.92
C ASN A 316 -23.88 -11.36 9.27
N LEU A 317 -22.93 -10.53 8.86
CA LEU A 317 -22.93 -9.08 9.06
C LEU A 317 -23.41 -8.38 7.78
N PRO A 318 -24.48 -7.56 7.84
CA PRO A 318 -24.95 -6.79 6.68
C PRO A 318 -23.89 -5.79 6.21
N TYR A 319 -23.68 -5.71 4.90
CA TYR A 319 -22.67 -4.84 4.29
C TYR A 319 -23.13 -4.36 2.91
N ARG A 320 -22.47 -3.31 2.43
CA ARG A 320 -22.54 -2.88 1.02
C ARG A 320 -21.15 -2.86 0.39
N LEU A 321 -21.08 -3.05 -0.93
CA LEU A 321 -19.90 -2.93 -1.76
C LEU A 321 -19.97 -1.62 -2.55
N VAL A 322 -18.91 -0.84 -2.48
CA VAL A 322 -18.82 0.50 -3.09
C VAL A 322 -17.62 0.57 -4.01
N ASP A 323 -17.80 1.06 -5.23
CA ASP A 323 -16.74 1.39 -6.18
C ASP A 323 -16.28 2.83 -5.96
N ILE A 324 -15.01 3.01 -5.64
CA ILE A 324 -14.43 4.29 -5.23
C ILE A 324 -14.13 5.16 -6.45
N CYS A 325 -14.60 6.39 -6.42
CA CYS A 325 -14.40 7.35 -7.51
C CYS A 325 -12.96 7.87 -7.59
N THR A 326 -12.61 8.43 -8.73
CA THR A 326 -11.24 8.87 -9.05
C THR A 326 -10.63 9.85 -8.05
N GLY A 327 -11.43 10.75 -7.48
CA GLY A 327 -10.97 11.76 -6.51
C GLY A 327 -10.75 11.21 -5.09
N ASP A 328 -11.41 10.10 -4.75
CA ASP A 328 -11.35 9.47 -3.42
C ASP A 328 -10.37 8.27 -3.36
N LEU A 329 -9.85 7.81 -4.51
CA LEU A 329 -8.89 6.71 -4.58
C LEU A 329 -7.64 6.94 -3.71
N GLY A 330 -7.20 5.90 -3.02
CA GLY A 330 -5.92 5.85 -2.30
C GLY A 330 -4.72 6.16 -3.20
N PHE A 331 -3.62 6.64 -2.62
CA PHE A 331 -2.43 7.12 -3.36
C PHE A 331 -1.84 6.09 -4.33
N SER A 332 -1.73 4.83 -3.90
CA SER A 332 -1.18 3.73 -4.70
C SER A 332 -2.20 3.04 -5.61
N SER A 333 -3.49 3.26 -5.37
CA SER A 333 -4.57 2.54 -6.02
C SER A 333 -4.90 3.08 -7.41
N SER A 334 -5.16 2.19 -8.34
CA SER A 334 -5.74 2.50 -9.65
C SER A 334 -7.27 2.31 -9.65
N ARG A 335 -7.76 1.29 -8.94
CA ARG A 335 -9.18 1.07 -8.66
C ARG A 335 -9.34 0.44 -7.29
N THR A 336 -10.39 0.79 -6.58
CA THR A 336 -10.68 0.31 -5.24
C THR A 336 -12.15 -0.03 -5.10
N PHE A 337 -12.41 -1.18 -4.45
CA PHE A 337 -13.72 -1.54 -3.94
C PHE A 337 -13.68 -1.54 -2.42
N ASP A 338 -14.57 -0.78 -1.79
CA ASP A 338 -14.70 -0.77 -0.34
C ASP A 338 -15.89 -1.62 0.11
N LEU A 339 -15.68 -2.41 1.15
CA LEU A 339 -16.73 -3.07 1.90
C LEU A 339 -17.07 -2.21 3.10
N GLU A 340 -18.33 -1.87 3.24
CA GLU A 340 -18.84 -1.09 4.36
C GLU A 340 -19.86 -1.90 5.13
N VAL A 341 -19.61 -2.12 6.43
CA VAL A 341 -20.47 -2.88 7.32
C VAL A 341 -21.52 -1.97 7.97
N TRP A 342 -22.72 -2.49 8.16
CA TRP A 342 -23.80 -1.78 8.83
C TRP A 342 -23.57 -1.70 10.35
N LEU A 343 -23.67 -0.48 10.89
CA LEU A 343 -23.67 -0.20 12.32
C LEU A 343 -25.06 0.29 12.76
N PRO A 344 -25.84 -0.55 13.44
CA PRO A 344 -27.22 -0.26 13.81
C PRO A 344 -27.39 1.00 14.68
N SER A 345 -26.49 1.25 15.63
CA SER A 345 -26.60 2.39 16.55
C SER A 345 -26.53 3.75 15.84
N SER A 346 -25.68 3.85 14.83
CA SER A 346 -25.49 5.06 14.01
C SER A 346 -26.33 5.07 12.74
N LYS A 347 -27.03 3.98 12.45
CA LYS A 347 -27.85 3.78 11.24
C LYS A 347 -27.07 4.12 9.95
N CYS A 348 -25.81 3.72 9.88
CA CYS A 348 -24.96 3.98 8.73
C CYS A 348 -24.02 2.81 8.45
N TYR A 349 -23.55 2.76 7.20
CA TYR A 349 -22.46 1.89 6.78
C TYR A 349 -21.11 2.53 7.13
N ARG A 350 -20.14 1.70 7.55
CA ARG A 350 -18.76 2.10 7.84
C ARG A 350 -17.80 1.18 7.11
N GLU A 351 -16.82 1.76 6.44
CA GLU A 351 -15.73 1.03 5.79
C GLU A 351 -15.08 0.03 6.76
N ILE A 352 -14.97 -1.23 6.34
CA ILE A 352 -14.34 -2.31 7.11
C ILE A 352 -13.22 -2.98 6.32
N SER A 353 -13.26 -2.92 5.01
CA SER A 353 -12.22 -3.40 4.10
C SER A 353 -12.14 -2.49 2.89
N SER A 354 -10.93 -2.28 2.39
CA SER A 354 -10.65 -1.61 1.14
C SER A 354 -9.80 -2.53 0.28
N CYS A 355 -10.32 -2.93 -0.89
CA CYS A 355 -9.66 -3.84 -1.81
C CYS A 355 -9.18 -3.07 -3.04
N SER A 356 -7.87 -2.97 -3.22
CA SER A 356 -7.27 -2.11 -4.25
C SER A 356 -6.43 -2.90 -5.26
N ASN A 357 -6.57 -2.54 -6.53
CA ASN A 357 -5.63 -2.90 -7.58
C ASN A 357 -4.65 -1.75 -7.79
N CYS A 358 -3.38 -1.99 -7.49
CA CYS A 358 -2.30 -1.00 -7.60
C CYS A 358 -1.57 -1.06 -8.96
N LEU A 359 -1.96 -1.97 -9.84
CA LEU A 359 -1.23 -2.25 -11.10
C LEU A 359 0.27 -2.46 -10.82
N ASP A 360 1.14 -1.88 -11.64
CA ASP A 360 2.60 -1.97 -11.49
C ASP A 360 3.23 -0.89 -10.57
N PHE A 361 2.41 -0.05 -9.94
CA PHE A 361 2.87 1.11 -9.19
C PHE A 361 3.81 0.77 -8.03
N GLN A 362 3.44 -0.21 -7.21
CA GLN A 362 4.25 -0.67 -6.08
C GLN A 362 5.41 -1.55 -6.55
N ALA A 363 5.18 -2.38 -7.56
CA ALA A 363 6.22 -3.21 -8.17
C ALA A 363 7.35 -2.36 -8.77
N ARG A 364 7.06 -1.22 -9.41
CA ARG A 364 8.07 -0.26 -9.88
C ARG A 364 8.85 0.36 -8.73
N ARG A 365 8.22 0.68 -7.61
CA ARG A 365 8.88 1.24 -6.42
C ARG A 365 9.80 0.23 -5.73
N SER A 366 9.39 -1.04 -5.72
CA SER A 366 10.09 -2.14 -5.06
C SER A 366 10.94 -2.99 -6.01
N SER A 367 11.01 -2.63 -7.30
CA SER A 367 11.77 -3.38 -8.34
C SER A 367 11.36 -4.84 -8.45
N ILE A 368 10.07 -5.16 -8.31
CA ILE A 368 9.54 -6.52 -8.41
C ILE A 368 9.10 -6.78 -9.85
N ARG A 369 9.62 -7.84 -10.45
CA ARG A 369 9.41 -8.15 -11.86
C ARG A 369 9.00 -9.60 -12.06
N THR A 370 8.50 -9.90 -13.26
CA THR A 370 8.31 -11.24 -13.78
C THR A 370 8.75 -11.28 -15.24
N LYS A 371 8.68 -12.44 -15.88
CA LYS A 371 8.97 -12.59 -17.31
C LYS A 371 7.67 -12.82 -18.07
N ILE A 372 7.31 -11.91 -18.97
CA ILE A 372 6.24 -12.05 -19.94
C ILE A 372 6.90 -12.14 -21.33
N ASP A 373 6.62 -13.16 -22.09
CA ASP A 373 7.21 -13.39 -23.42
C ASP A 373 8.74 -13.26 -23.43
N LYS A 374 9.40 -13.81 -22.41
CA LYS A 374 10.86 -13.76 -22.17
C LYS A 374 11.40 -12.35 -21.90
N LYS A 375 10.56 -11.33 -21.76
CA LYS A 375 10.94 -9.95 -21.39
C LYS A 375 10.63 -9.69 -19.92
N ASN A 376 11.50 -8.93 -19.25
CA ASN A 376 11.24 -8.48 -17.89
C ASN A 376 10.10 -7.46 -17.92
N SER A 377 9.06 -7.71 -17.12
CA SER A 377 7.91 -6.84 -16.93
C SER A 377 7.66 -6.61 -15.44
N TYR A 378 7.12 -5.47 -15.06
CA TYR A 378 6.66 -5.28 -13.70
C TYR A 378 5.40 -6.08 -13.46
N ILE A 379 5.32 -6.71 -12.30
CA ILE A 379 4.17 -7.46 -11.84
C ILE A 379 3.09 -6.49 -11.34
N HIS A 380 1.83 -6.90 -11.32
CA HIS A 380 0.78 -6.15 -10.65
C HIS A 380 0.61 -6.60 -9.20
N THR A 381 0.27 -5.64 -8.32
CA THR A 381 0.01 -5.87 -6.91
C THR A 381 -1.42 -5.51 -6.56
N LEU A 382 -2.01 -6.29 -5.65
CA LEU A 382 -3.33 -6.02 -5.09
C LEU A 382 -3.27 -6.18 -3.58
N ASN A 383 -4.05 -5.40 -2.88
CA ASN A 383 -4.24 -5.54 -1.44
C ASN A 383 -5.73 -5.53 -1.09
N GLY A 384 -6.06 -6.07 0.07
CA GLY A 384 -7.41 -6.05 0.60
C GLY A 384 -7.39 -6.36 2.09
N SER A 385 -8.24 -5.71 2.88
CA SER A 385 -8.38 -6.11 4.27
C SER A 385 -9.25 -7.34 4.40
N GLY A 386 -8.74 -8.33 5.06
CA GLY A 386 -9.46 -9.56 5.33
C GLY A 386 -10.06 -9.78 6.73
N LEU A 387 -10.28 -8.82 7.60
CA LEU A 387 -10.80 -7.48 7.73
C LEU A 387 -10.06 -6.69 8.83
N ALA A 388 -10.50 -5.43 9.10
CA ALA A 388 -10.11 -4.65 10.28
C ALA A 388 -10.78 -5.20 11.55
N ILE A 389 -10.01 -5.76 12.49
CA ILE A 389 -10.53 -6.51 13.64
C ILE A 389 -11.42 -5.64 14.53
N GLY A 390 -10.97 -4.44 14.91
CA GLY A 390 -11.74 -3.55 15.78
C GLY A 390 -13.08 -3.14 15.19
N ARG A 391 -13.15 -2.88 13.88
CA ARG A 391 -14.41 -2.56 13.18
C ARG A 391 -15.32 -3.78 13.07
N THR A 392 -14.77 -4.98 12.88
CA THR A 392 -15.51 -6.23 12.89
C THR A 392 -16.09 -6.50 14.28
N MET A 393 -15.31 -6.28 15.34
CA MET A 393 -15.80 -6.37 16.71
C MET A 393 -16.96 -5.40 16.96
N ALA A 394 -16.83 -4.14 16.56
CA ALA A 394 -17.89 -3.15 16.69
C ALA A 394 -19.18 -3.61 15.99
N ALA A 395 -19.07 -4.12 14.76
CA ALA A 395 -20.21 -4.63 14.01
C ALA A 395 -20.86 -5.84 14.68
N ILE A 396 -20.08 -6.80 15.21
CA ILE A 396 -20.61 -7.95 15.95
C ILE A 396 -21.34 -7.52 17.21
N LEU A 397 -20.75 -6.60 17.99
CA LEU A 397 -21.37 -6.10 19.22
C LEU A 397 -22.71 -5.40 18.94
N GLU A 398 -22.77 -4.56 17.91
CA GLU A 398 -23.99 -3.80 17.61
C GLU A 398 -25.06 -4.67 16.94
N ASN A 399 -24.71 -5.57 16.00
CA ASN A 399 -25.68 -6.42 15.33
C ASN A 399 -26.10 -7.63 16.20
N GLY A 400 -25.25 -8.06 17.14
CA GLY A 400 -25.50 -9.20 18.03
C GLY A 400 -26.19 -8.87 19.35
N GLN A 401 -26.43 -7.57 19.67
CA GLN A 401 -27.02 -7.17 20.95
C GLN A 401 -28.41 -7.76 21.20
N GLN A 402 -28.65 -8.21 22.42
CA GLN A 402 -29.91 -8.82 22.86
C GLN A 402 -30.62 -7.94 23.86
N GLY A 403 -31.93 -8.19 24.07
CA GLY A 403 -32.76 -7.43 25.03
C GLY A 403 -32.33 -7.54 26.48
N ASP A 404 -31.63 -8.61 26.85
CA ASP A 404 -31.07 -8.85 28.18
C ASP A 404 -29.66 -8.23 28.38
N GLY A 405 -29.16 -7.53 27.38
CA GLY A 405 -27.83 -6.91 27.41
C GLY A 405 -26.66 -7.81 27.03
N SER A 406 -26.93 -9.09 26.74
CA SER A 406 -25.94 -9.99 26.18
C SER A 406 -25.69 -9.70 24.69
N VAL A 407 -24.61 -10.27 24.14
CA VAL A 407 -24.31 -10.20 22.71
C VAL A 407 -24.22 -11.62 22.14
N LYS A 408 -25.02 -11.92 21.12
CA LYS A 408 -24.93 -13.19 20.38
C LYS A 408 -23.67 -13.16 19.49
N ILE A 409 -22.87 -14.21 19.59
CA ILE A 409 -21.70 -14.43 18.73
C ILE A 409 -22.14 -15.10 17.43
N PRO A 410 -21.66 -14.66 16.26
CA PRO A 410 -21.91 -15.35 14.99
C PRO A 410 -21.54 -16.82 15.06
N ASP A 411 -22.41 -17.70 14.51
CA ASP A 411 -22.25 -19.13 14.63
C ASP A 411 -20.90 -19.65 14.12
N ALA A 412 -20.40 -19.09 13.02
CA ALA A 412 -19.07 -19.41 12.48
C ALA A 412 -17.91 -19.07 13.42
N LEU A 413 -18.11 -18.14 14.35
CA LEU A 413 -17.07 -17.70 15.30
C LEU A 413 -17.14 -18.47 16.63
N VAL A 414 -18.25 -19.16 16.93
CA VAL A 414 -18.45 -19.92 18.17
C VAL A 414 -17.33 -20.93 18.44
N PRO A 415 -16.83 -21.71 17.46
CA PRO A 415 -15.72 -22.64 17.68
C PRO A 415 -14.42 -21.96 18.16
N TYR A 416 -14.16 -20.75 17.71
CA TYR A 416 -12.98 -19.96 18.07
C TYR A 416 -13.16 -19.20 19.38
N PHE A 417 -14.38 -18.71 19.63
CA PHE A 417 -14.71 -17.97 20.85
C PHE A 417 -15.04 -18.87 22.03
N GLY A 418 -15.63 -20.07 21.77
CA GLY A 418 -15.96 -21.06 22.79
C GLY A 418 -17.25 -20.76 23.55
N SER A 419 -18.11 -19.85 23.08
CA SER A 419 -19.44 -19.56 23.62
C SER A 419 -20.32 -18.90 22.55
N SER A 420 -21.63 -19.14 22.61
CA SER A 420 -22.58 -18.47 21.69
C SER A 420 -22.97 -17.07 22.13
N PHE A 421 -22.64 -16.69 23.36
CA PHE A 421 -22.99 -15.35 23.90
C PHE A 421 -21.85 -14.77 24.74
N ILE A 422 -21.73 -13.43 24.70
CA ILE A 422 -21.05 -12.64 25.72
C ILE A 422 -22.11 -12.13 26.69
N LYS A 423 -21.94 -12.41 27.99
CA LYS A 423 -22.86 -12.01 29.06
C LYS A 423 -22.06 -11.19 30.11
N THR A 424 -22.79 -10.40 30.88
CA THR A 424 -22.24 -9.85 32.14
C THR A 424 -21.82 -11.00 33.05
N ALA A 425 -20.61 -10.87 33.63
CA ALA A 425 -20.11 -11.84 34.61
C ALA A 425 -20.97 -11.82 35.88
#